data_f2d599ab029dcae89731117f179e8bb3
#
_entry.id   f2d599ab029dcae89731117f179e8bb3
#
_cell.length_a   1.000
_cell.length_b   1.000
_cell.length_c   1.000
_cell.angle_alpha   90.00
_cell.angle_beta   90.00
_cell.angle_gamma   90.00
#
_symmetry.space_group_name_H-M   'P 1'
#
loop_
_entity.id
_entity.type
_entity.pdbx_description
1 polymer ?
#
loop_
_entity_poly.entity_id
_entity_poly.type
_entity_poly.pdbx_seq_one_letter_code
_entity_poly.pdbx_strand_id
1 'polypeptide(L)'
;LKLYGMRIGLDECEQIIKGKCPIECACVGTDEKMIVYLTNNQYVTAVKEILVEKTKLVASAFEVRIIDYIPKNEAGKILYSKLNL
;
A
#
# COMPACT_ATOMS: atom_id res chain seq x y z
N LEU A 1 -7.65 5.59 -7.68
CA LEU A 1 -7.71 4.18 -8.07
C LEU A 1 -9.13 3.64 -7.98
N LYS A 2 -9.54 2.91 -8.99
CA LYS A 2 -10.83 2.23 -9.01
C LYS A 2 -10.60 0.72 -9.06
N LEU A 3 -11.09 -0.01 -8.05
CA LEU A 3 -11.04 -1.46 -8.01
C LEU A 3 -12.44 -1.99 -7.81
N TYR A 4 -12.87 -2.91 -8.68
CA TYR A 4 -14.20 -3.53 -8.58
C TYR A 4 -15.32 -2.49 -8.50
N GLY A 5 -15.17 -1.38 -9.23
CA GLY A 5 -16.14 -0.31 -9.24
C GLY A 5 -16.08 0.65 -8.05
N MET A 6 -15.20 0.41 -7.09
CA MET A 6 -15.04 1.23 -5.90
C MET A 6 -13.85 2.17 -6.04
N ARG A 7 -14.02 3.45 -5.69
CA ARG A 7 -12.92 4.41 -5.67
C ARG A 7 -12.12 4.23 -4.38
N ILE A 8 -10.80 4.10 -4.53
CA ILE A 8 -9.90 3.88 -3.40
C ILE A 8 -8.81 4.94 -3.45
N GLY A 9 -8.68 5.70 -2.36
CA GLY A 9 -7.61 6.69 -2.23
C GLY A 9 -6.31 6.03 -1.78
N LEU A 10 -5.29 6.05 -2.64
CA LEU A 10 -4.00 5.44 -2.32
C LEU A 10 -3.34 6.15 -1.14
N ASP A 11 -3.39 7.49 -1.11
CA ASP A 11 -2.82 8.28 -0.01
C ASP A 11 -3.52 7.96 1.31
N GLU A 12 -4.84 7.82 1.26
CA GLU A 12 -5.64 7.49 2.43
C GLU A 12 -5.26 6.14 2.99
N CYS A 13 -5.05 5.15 2.12
CA CYS A 13 -4.61 3.82 2.54
C CYS A 13 -3.23 3.87 3.18
N GLU A 14 -2.31 4.64 2.62
CA GLU A 14 -0.98 4.82 3.21
C GLU A 14 -1.07 5.39 4.63
N GLN A 15 -1.91 6.41 4.82
CA GLN A 15 -2.06 7.04 6.12
C GLN A 15 -2.66 6.10 7.15
N ILE A 16 -3.64 5.29 6.75
CA ILE A 16 -4.26 4.33 7.65
C ILE A 16 -3.25 3.27 8.08
N ILE A 17 -2.45 2.75 7.15
CA ILE A 17 -1.42 1.77 7.46
C ILE A 17 -0.39 2.36 8.42
N LYS A 18 0.10 3.56 8.13
CA LYS A 18 1.10 4.23 8.99
C LYS A 18 0.55 4.51 10.38
N GLY A 19 -0.73 4.78 10.50
CA GLY A 19 -1.36 5.02 11.79
C GLY A 19 -1.51 3.78 12.65
N LYS A 20 -1.53 2.60 12.04
CA LYS A 20 -1.74 1.34 12.77
C LYS A 20 -0.49 0.48 12.88
N CYS A 21 0.47 0.68 12.00
CA CYS A 21 1.71 -0.10 11.98
C CYS A 21 2.92 0.83 12.00
N PRO A 22 3.95 0.54 12.82
CA PRO A 22 5.14 1.40 12.90
C PRO A 22 6.11 1.12 11.74
N ILE A 23 5.64 1.23 10.51
CA ILE A 23 6.43 0.92 9.32
C ILE A 23 6.18 1.98 8.24
N GLU A 24 7.11 2.05 7.29
CA GLU A 24 6.90 2.82 6.08
C GLU A 24 6.22 1.94 5.04
N CYS A 25 5.37 2.54 4.24
CA CYS A 25 4.69 1.85 3.16
C CYS A 25 4.46 2.79 1.98
N ALA A 26 4.22 2.19 0.83
CA ALA A 26 3.84 2.93 -0.37
C ALA A 26 2.76 2.13 -1.09
N CYS A 27 1.65 2.78 -1.41
CA CYS A 27 0.54 2.13 -2.11
C CYS A 27 0.52 2.62 -3.56
N VAL A 28 0.49 1.69 -4.50
CA VAL A 28 0.36 2.00 -5.91
C VAL A 28 -0.79 1.18 -6.49
N GLY A 29 -1.39 1.68 -7.55
CA GLY A 29 -2.53 1.02 -8.16
C GLY A 29 -2.25 0.55 -9.57
N THR A 30 -2.82 -0.59 -9.94
CA THR A 30 -2.89 -1.06 -11.30
C THR A 30 -4.37 -1.17 -11.67
N ASP A 31 -4.67 -1.55 -12.92
CA ASP A 31 -6.06 -1.72 -13.36
C ASP A 31 -6.79 -2.81 -12.60
N GLU A 32 -6.07 -3.76 -12.04
CA GLU A 32 -6.65 -4.96 -11.44
C GLU A 32 -6.50 -5.05 -9.93
N LYS A 33 -5.50 -4.38 -9.36
CA LYS A 33 -5.23 -4.52 -7.93
C LYS A 33 -4.43 -3.34 -7.38
N MET A 34 -4.34 -3.30 -6.05
CA MET A 34 -3.47 -2.37 -5.34
C MET A 34 -2.22 -3.11 -4.89
N ILE A 35 -1.05 -2.52 -5.12
CA ILE A 35 0.22 -3.08 -4.65
C ILE A 35 0.71 -2.22 -3.49
N VAL A 36 1.04 -2.87 -2.38
CA VAL A 36 1.56 -2.19 -1.19
C VAL A 36 2.99 -2.62 -0.97
N TYR A 37 3.90 -1.65 -0.97
CA TYR A 37 5.31 -1.90 -0.69
C TYR A 37 5.57 -1.66 0.79
N LEU A 38 6.18 -2.63 1.45
CA LEU A 38 6.55 -2.57 2.86
C LEU A 38 8.03 -2.84 3.02
N THR A 39 8.58 -2.38 4.14
CA THR A 39 9.99 -2.63 4.47
C THR A 39 10.17 -3.76 5.48
N ASN A 40 9.09 -4.35 5.98
CA ASN A 40 9.15 -5.42 6.98
C ASN A 40 8.04 -6.43 6.73
N ASN A 41 8.41 -7.69 6.44
CA ASN A 41 7.44 -8.74 6.15
C ASN A 41 6.58 -9.15 7.35
N GLN A 42 6.96 -8.74 8.55
CA GLN A 42 6.20 -9.03 9.78
C GLN A 42 4.78 -8.45 9.71
N TYR A 43 4.58 -7.38 8.93
CA TYR A 43 3.31 -6.67 8.88
C TYR A 43 2.44 -7.00 7.66
N VAL A 44 2.82 -7.98 6.85
CA VAL A 44 2.08 -8.32 5.63
C VAL A 44 0.63 -8.66 5.92
N THR A 45 0.39 -9.58 6.87
CA THR A 45 -0.96 -10.00 7.22
C THR A 45 -1.76 -8.84 7.81
N ALA A 46 -1.15 -8.07 8.71
CA ALA A 46 -1.81 -6.93 9.33
C ALA A 46 -2.23 -5.90 8.30
N VAL A 47 -1.36 -5.59 7.34
CA VAL A 47 -1.67 -4.61 6.29
C VAL A 47 -2.82 -5.09 5.42
N LYS A 48 -2.83 -6.36 5.04
CA LYS A 48 -3.94 -6.91 4.25
C LYS A 48 -5.25 -6.84 5.00
N GLU A 49 -5.26 -7.16 6.29
CA GLU A 49 -6.46 -7.09 7.11
C GLU A 49 -6.99 -5.66 7.22
N ILE A 50 -6.08 -4.69 7.41
CA ILE A 50 -6.44 -3.28 7.46
C ILE A 50 -7.11 -2.84 6.17
N LEU A 51 -6.53 -3.20 5.03
CA LEU A 51 -7.06 -2.82 3.73
C LEU A 51 -8.39 -3.48 3.41
N VAL A 52 -8.54 -4.76 3.74
CA VAL A 52 -9.81 -5.47 3.55
C VAL A 52 -10.91 -4.82 4.39
N GLU A 53 -10.61 -4.49 5.63
CA GLU A 53 -11.57 -3.83 6.51
C GLU A 53 -11.96 -2.44 6.00
N LYS A 54 -10.96 -1.66 5.55
CA LYS A 54 -11.18 -0.29 5.07
C LYS A 54 -11.99 -0.27 3.77
N THR A 55 -11.64 -1.14 2.82
CA THR A 55 -12.23 -1.12 1.48
C THR A 55 -13.40 -2.06 1.31
N LYS A 56 -13.52 -3.06 2.20
CA LYS A 56 -14.51 -4.15 2.09
C LYS A 56 -14.32 -5.01 0.85
N LEU A 57 -13.14 -4.96 0.24
CA LEU A 57 -12.78 -5.81 -0.89
C LEU A 57 -12.08 -7.07 -0.40
N VAL A 58 -12.02 -8.08 -1.27
CA VAL A 58 -11.35 -9.34 -0.94
C VAL A 58 -9.83 -9.15 -0.86
N ALA A 59 -9.15 -10.01 -0.09
CA ALA A 59 -7.72 -9.90 0.11
C ALA A 59 -6.92 -10.00 -1.20
N SER A 60 -7.43 -10.73 -2.19
CA SER A 60 -6.76 -10.88 -3.49
C SER A 60 -6.71 -9.57 -4.29
N ALA A 61 -7.48 -8.55 -3.89
CA ALA A 61 -7.40 -7.22 -4.51
C ALA A 61 -6.10 -6.50 -4.15
N PHE A 62 -5.36 -6.99 -3.15
CA PHE A 62 -4.15 -6.36 -2.65
C PHE A 62 -2.97 -7.30 -2.76
N GLU A 63 -1.87 -6.81 -3.30
CA GLU A 63 -0.60 -7.54 -3.34
C GLU A 63 0.39 -6.79 -2.45
N VAL A 64 1.06 -7.49 -1.55
CA VAL A 64 2.08 -6.88 -0.68
C VAL A 64 3.45 -7.34 -1.15
N ARG A 65 4.36 -6.38 -1.35
CA ARG A 65 5.74 -6.65 -1.75
C ARG A 65 6.69 -6.06 -0.72
N ILE A 66 7.73 -6.81 -0.40
CA ILE A 66 8.74 -6.36 0.57
C ILE A 66 9.94 -5.81 -0.19
N ILE A 67 10.38 -4.62 0.20
CA ILE A 67 11.56 -3.98 -0.37
C ILE A 67 12.45 -3.47 0.77
N ASP A 68 13.70 -3.18 0.46
CA ASP A 68 14.67 -2.77 1.49
C ASP A 68 14.35 -1.39 2.07
N TYR A 69 13.87 -0.49 1.24
CA TYR A 69 13.52 0.87 1.67
C TYR A 69 12.52 1.48 0.68
N ILE A 70 11.78 2.46 1.18
CA ILE A 70 10.86 3.23 0.34
C ILE A 70 11.64 4.40 -0.27
N PRO A 71 11.82 4.47 -1.59
CA PRO A 71 12.58 5.56 -2.20
C PRO A 71 11.86 6.90 -2.04
N LYS A 72 12.58 7.91 -1.58
CA LYS A 72 12.05 9.25 -1.33
C LYS A 72 12.98 10.30 -1.87
N ASN A 73 12.43 11.48 -2.21
CA ASN A 73 13.24 12.62 -2.61
C ASN A 73 13.69 13.41 -1.37
N GLU A 74 14.40 14.52 -1.58
CA GLU A 74 14.92 15.34 -0.49
C GLU A 74 13.82 15.92 0.40
N ALA A 75 12.64 16.14 -0.15
CA ALA A 75 11.49 16.65 0.61
C ALA A 75 10.74 15.56 1.37
N GLY A 76 11.18 14.30 1.28
CA GLY A 76 10.54 13.17 1.95
C GLY A 76 9.33 12.61 1.21
N LYS A 77 9.12 13.01 -0.04
CA LYS A 77 8.02 12.48 -0.84
C LYS A 77 8.43 11.19 -1.53
N ILE A 78 7.50 10.22 -1.55
CA ILE A 78 7.76 8.91 -2.14
C ILE A 78 7.95 9.04 -3.64
N LEU A 79 9.02 8.43 -4.15
CA LEU A 79 9.33 8.39 -5.57
C LEU A 79 8.69 7.15 -6.18
N TYR A 80 7.40 7.24 -6.48
CA TYR A 80 6.63 6.07 -6.97
C TYR A 80 7.21 5.51 -8.28
N SER A 81 7.82 6.35 -9.10
CA SER A 81 8.43 5.90 -10.35
C SER A 81 9.63 4.97 -10.14
N LYS A 82 10.19 4.98 -8.94
CA LYS A 82 11.31 4.10 -8.58
C LYS A 82 10.84 2.75 -8.05
N LEU A 83 9.55 2.61 -7.78
CA LEU A 83 9.00 1.34 -7.32
C LEU A 83 8.76 0.43 -8.52
N ASN A 84 9.11 -0.83 -8.35
CA ASN A 84 9.02 -1.80 -9.43
C ASN A 84 7.62 -2.43 -9.44
N LEU A 85 6.83 -2.05 -10.40
CA LEU A 85 5.51 -2.59 -10.59
C LEU A 85 5.57 -3.87 -11.45
#